data_c304915fb3ef8c63ef1f8477de9129a5
#
_entry.id   c304915fb3ef8c63ef1f8477de9129a5
#
_cell.length_a   1.000
_cell.length_b   1.000
_cell.length_c   1.000
_cell.angle_alpha   90.00
_cell.angle_beta   90.00
_cell.angle_gamma   90.00
#
_symmetry.space_group_name_H-M   'P 1'
#
loop_
_entity.id
_entity.type
_entity.pdbx_description
1 polymer ?
#
loop_
_entity_poly.entity_id
_entity_poly.type
_entity_poly.pdbx_seq_one_letter_code
_entity_poly.pdbx_strand_id
1 'polypeptide(L)'
;MIITIGRECGCKGDTVGRALAQKFNIPFYDKKGIKELAIKSGAYDRYPNFFAEKPVNSLIYSIALEESVSTYDTPKKAFEMLLKEKSFIVIGRASNEAFKDRKDVIRLFISGDKKSRVNYIQKKHGISERKAENE
;
A
#
# COMPACT_ATOMS: atom_id res chain seq x y z
N MET A 1 -4.46 13.20 11.94
CA MET A 1 -3.14 12.54 11.87
C MET A 1 -3.18 11.44 10.82
N ILE A 2 -2.33 11.56 9.82
CA ILE A 2 -2.21 10.54 8.76
C ILE A 2 -0.84 9.89 8.89
N ILE A 3 -0.80 8.55 8.85
CA ILE A 3 0.45 7.78 8.87
C ILE A 3 0.49 6.90 7.63
N THR A 4 1.53 7.05 6.82
CA THR A 4 1.79 6.14 5.70
C THR A 4 2.93 5.19 6.08
N ILE A 5 2.77 3.92 5.74
CA ILE A 5 3.76 2.88 6.05
C ILE A 5 4.25 2.24 4.75
N GLY A 6 5.49 2.54 4.39
CA GLY A 6 6.27 1.76 3.45
C GLY A 6 7.02 0.64 4.16
N ARG A 7 7.29 -0.47 3.49
CA ARG A 7 8.03 -1.58 4.11
C ARG A 7 8.68 -2.47 3.08
N GLU A 8 9.76 -3.10 3.49
CA GLU A 8 10.29 -4.27 2.79
C GLU A 8 9.41 -5.50 3.07
N CYS A 9 9.36 -6.42 2.12
CA CYS A 9 8.66 -7.69 2.30
C CYS A 9 9.24 -8.46 3.51
N GLY A 10 8.38 -9.03 4.34
CA GLY A 10 8.78 -9.77 5.54
C GLY A 10 9.02 -8.95 6.81
N CYS A 11 8.88 -7.62 6.77
CA CYS A 11 9.09 -6.74 7.94
C CYS A 11 7.90 -6.58 8.89
N LYS A 12 6.87 -7.40 8.74
CA LYS A 12 5.66 -7.35 9.62
C LYS A 12 4.98 -5.97 9.66
N GLY A 13 5.02 -5.22 8.55
CA GLY A 13 4.43 -3.87 8.48
C GLY A 13 2.97 -3.81 8.88
N ASP A 14 2.18 -4.84 8.52
CA ASP A 14 0.77 -4.94 8.90
C ASP A 14 0.59 -5.03 10.42
N THR A 15 1.45 -5.78 11.09
CA THR A 15 1.42 -5.91 12.56
C THR A 15 1.71 -4.56 13.23
N VAL A 16 2.72 -3.84 12.74
CA VAL A 16 3.05 -2.51 13.24
C VAL A 16 1.90 -1.52 12.98
N GLY A 17 1.35 -1.53 11.77
CA GLY A 17 0.24 -0.65 11.39
C GLY A 17 -1.00 -0.86 12.25
N ARG A 18 -1.38 -2.12 12.50
CA ARG A 18 -2.52 -2.46 13.37
C ARG A 18 -2.29 -2.05 14.82
N ALA A 19 -1.07 -2.25 15.35
CA ALA A 19 -0.72 -1.84 16.71
C ALA A 19 -0.80 -0.31 16.88
N LEU A 20 -0.32 0.44 15.88
CA LEU A 20 -0.44 1.90 15.87
C LEU A 20 -1.91 2.36 15.79
N ALA A 21 -2.70 1.72 14.93
CA ALA A 21 -4.12 2.02 14.78
C ALA A 21 -4.88 1.82 16.09
N GLN A 22 -4.61 0.73 16.80
CA GLN A 22 -5.19 0.45 18.10
C GLN A 22 -4.74 1.47 19.15
N LYS A 23 -3.43 1.79 19.18
CA LYS A 23 -2.88 2.77 20.13
C LYS A 23 -3.48 4.16 19.99
N PHE A 24 -3.69 4.61 18.76
CA PHE A 24 -4.21 5.95 18.47
C PHE A 24 -5.72 5.98 18.23
N ASN A 25 -6.38 4.82 18.26
CA ASN A 25 -7.81 4.67 17.99
C ASN A 25 -8.21 5.30 16.64
N ILE A 26 -7.48 4.98 15.59
CA ILE A 26 -7.72 5.47 14.22
C ILE A 26 -7.80 4.30 13.23
N PRO A 27 -8.50 4.44 12.09
CA PRO A 27 -8.62 3.38 11.09
C PRO A 27 -7.27 2.94 10.51
N PHE A 28 -7.16 1.65 10.19
CA PHE A 28 -6.03 1.06 9.48
C PHE A 28 -6.49 0.47 8.16
N TYR A 29 -5.82 0.86 7.09
CA TYR A 29 -6.10 0.41 5.74
C TYR A 29 -4.91 -0.33 5.14
N ASP A 30 -5.04 -1.63 5.03
CA ASP A 30 -4.17 -2.49 4.24
C ASP A 30 -4.70 -2.61 2.80
N LYS A 31 -4.03 -3.41 1.98
CA LYS A 31 -4.41 -3.69 0.59
C LYS A 31 -5.88 -4.11 0.44
N LYS A 32 -6.36 -4.97 1.34
CA LYS A 32 -7.73 -5.47 1.33
C LYS A 32 -8.72 -4.37 1.72
N GLY A 33 -8.45 -3.65 2.79
CA GLY A 33 -9.29 -2.55 3.27
C GLY A 33 -9.42 -1.43 2.23
N ILE A 34 -8.33 -1.06 1.56
CA ILE A 34 -8.35 -0.08 0.47
C ILE A 34 -9.21 -0.57 -0.71
N LYS A 35 -9.08 -1.83 -1.10
CA LYS A 35 -9.91 -2.40 -2.18
C LYS A 35 -11.39 -2.41 -1.83
N GLU A 36 -11.75 -2.79 -0.62
CA GLU A 36 -13.14 -2.79 -0.14
C GLU A 36 -13.73 -1.38 -0.15
N LEU A 37 -12.98 -0.38 0.31
CA LEU A 37 -13.39 1.02 0.24
C LEU A 37 -13.56 1.49 -1.21
N ALA A 38 -12.65 1.11 -2.10
CA ALA A 38 -12.70 1.48 -3.51
C ALA A 38 -13.98 0.96 -4.19
N ILE A 39 -14.35 -0.29 -3.91
CA ILE A 39 -15.59 -0.88 -4.43
C ILE A 39 -16.81 -0.13 -3.89
N LYS A 40 -16.86 0.13 -2.59
CA LYS A 40 -17.99 0.83 -1.95
C LYS A 40 -18.17 2.27 -2.44
N SER A 41 -17.09 2.95 -2.77
CA SER A 41 -17.11 4.36 -3.20
C SER A 41 -17.24 4.55 -4.71
N GLY A 42 -17.21 3.48 -5.51
CA GLY A 42 -17.14 3.54 -6.98
C GLY A 42 -15.76 3.95 -7.53
N ALA A 43 -14.76 4.14 -6.67
CA ALA A 43 -13.41 4.48 -7.10
C ALA A 43 -12.73 3.31 -7.83
N TYR A 44 -13.15 2.08 -7.56
CA TYR A 44 -12.62 0.89 -8.23
C TYR A 44 -12.87 0.94 -9.74
N ASP A 45 -14.06 1.38 -10.16
CA ASP A 45 -14.42 1.47 -11.58
C ASP A 45 -13.64 2.56 -12.31
N ARG A 46 -13.25 3.62 -11.61
CA ARG A 46 -12.44 4.71 -12.17
C ARG A 46 -10.96 4.39 -12.24
N TYR A 47 -10.44 3.60 -11.30
CA TYR A 47 -9.01 3.27 -11.19
C TYR A 47 -8.76 1.77 -11.01
N PRO A 48 -9.30 0.91 -11.89
CA PRO A 48 -9.27 -0.54 -11.70
C PRO A 48 -7.84 -1.08 -11.61
N ASN A 49 -6.91 -0.56 -12.42
CA ASN A 49 -5.51 -1.00 -12.44
C ASN A 49 -4.76 -0.66 -11.14
N PHE A 50 -5.10 0.46 -10.50
CA PHE A 50 -4.52 0.84 -9.22
C PHE A 50 -4.93 -0.10 -8.09
N PHE A 51 -6.18 -0.59 -8.10
CA PHE A 51 -6.72 -1.46 -7.08
C PHE A 51 -6.61 -2.96 -7.41
N ALA A 52 -6.36 -3.31 -8.69
CA ALA A 52 -6.23 -4.70 -9.11
C ALA A 52 -5.00 -5.38 -8.48
N GLU A 53 -5.12 -6.70 -8.30
CA GLU A 53 -4.02 -7.52 -7.78
C GLU A 53 -3.14 -8.11 -8.87
N LYS A 54 -3.54 -8.00 -10.14
CA LYS A 54 -2.78 -8.55 -11.26
C LYS A 54 -1.49 -7.77 -11.45
N PRO A 55 -0.34 -8.44 -11.56
CA PRO A 55 0.88 -7.78 -12.02
C PRO A 55 0.62 -7.25 -13.42
N VAL A 56 0.64 -5.95 -13.57
CA VAL A 56 0.56 -5.32 -14.89
C VAL A 56 1.94 -5.50 -15.52
N ASN A 57 1.99 -6.07 -16.71
CA ASN A 57 3.23 -6.12 -17.47
C ASN A 57 3.72 -4.68 -17.64
N SER A 58 4.88 -4.37 -17.09
CA SER A 58 5.42 -3.01 -17.04
C SER A 58 5.54 -2.36 -18.41
N LEU A 59 5.73 -3.15 -19.47
CA LEU A 59 5.79 -2.67 -20.84
C LEU A 59 4.41 -2.24 -21.37
N ILE A 60 3.37 -3.03 -21.11
CA ILE A 60 1.99 -2.69 -21.49
C ILE A 60 1.50 -1.49 -20.68
N TYR A 61 1.91 -1.40 -19.42
CA TYR A 61 1.58 -0.28 -18.56
C TYR A 61 2.22 1.03 -19.03
N SER A 62 3.49 1.00 -19.47
CA SER A 62 4.17 2.18 -20.02
C SER A 62 3.58 2.64 -21.37
N ILE A 63 3.16 1.72 -22.23
CA ILE A 63 2.51 2.05 -23.51
C ILE A 63 1.10 2.64 -23.30
N ALA A 64 0.32 2.10 -22.36
CA ALA A 64 -1.02 2.62 -22.03
C ALA A 64 -0.98 4.00 -21.35
N LEU A 65 0.17 4.41 -20.80
CA LEU A 65 0.35 5.68 -20.10
C LEU A 65 0.73 6.85 -21.03
N GLU A 66 1.16 6.59 -22.26
CA GLU A 66 1.45 7.66 -23.22
C GLU A 66 0.20 8.43 -23.68
N GLU A 67 -1.00 7.88 -23.48
CA GLU A 67 -2.24 8.51 -23.99
C GLU A 67 -3.12 9.21 -22.97
N SER A 68 -3.01 8.98 -21.66
CA SER A 68 -3.85 9.73 -20.71
C SER A 68 -3.44 9.60 -19.23
N VAL A 69 -3.20 10.73 -18.60
CA VAL A 69 -3.06 10.92 -17.15
C VAL A 69 -1.68 10.57 -16.59
N SER A 70 -0.98 11.59 -16.13
CA SER A 70 0.23 11.48 -15.33
C SER A 70 0.13 10.34 -14.31
N THR A 71 1.00 9.36 -14.42
CA THR A 71 1.09 8.18 -13.54
C THR A 71 1.24 8.56 -12.06
N TYR A 72 1.77 9.74 -11.82
CA TYR A 72 2.01 10.27 -10.47
C TYR A 72 0.75 10.81 -9.80
N ASP A 73 -0.27 11.22 -10.58
CA ASP A 73 -1.50 11.77 -10.02
C ASP A 73 -2.54 10.70 -9.66
N THR A 74 -2.42 9.48 -10.22
CA THR A 74 -3.40 8.42 -10.00
C THR A 74 -3.51 7.99 -8.53
N PRO A 75 -2.40 7.74 -7.79
CA PRO A 75 -2.47 7.42 -6.37
C PRO A 75 -3.14 8.53 -5.56
N LYS A 76 -2.78 9.80 -5.81
CA LYS A 76 -3.34 10.94 -5.10
C LYS A 76 -4.85 11.02 -5.30
N LYS A 77 -5.32 11.03 -6.55
CA LYS A 77 -6.75 11.09 -6.89
C LYS A 77 -7.53 9.90 -6.34
N ALA A 78 -6.98 8.70 -6.44
CA ALA A 78 -7.60 7.50 -5.90
C ALA A 78 -7.78 7.59 -4.38
N PHE A 79 -6.75 8.03 -3.65
CA PHE A 79 -6.83 8.20 -2.21
C PHE A 79 -7.73 9.37 -1.78
N GLU A 80 -7.76 10.48 -2.52
CA GLU A 80 -8.66 11.60 -2.28
C GLU A 80 -10.14 11.18 -2.38
N MET A 81 -10.46 10.26 -3.28
CA MET A 81 -11.81 9.69 -3.38
C MET A 81 -12.18 8.77 -2.22
N LEU A 82 -11.18 8.05 -1.67
CA LEU A 82 -11.40 7.01 -0.68
C LEU A 82 -11.38 7.51 0.75
N LEU A 83 -10.39 8.33 1.08
CA LEU A 83 -10.03 8.65 2.45
C LEU A 83 -10.49 10.06 2.80
N LYS A 84 -11.75 10.16 3.21
CA LYS A 84 -12.35 11.42 3.69
C LYS A 84 -12.11 11.66 5.18
N GLU A 85 -11.54 10.66 5.87
CA GLU A 85 -11.26 10.77 7.30
C GLU A 85 -10.06 11.67 7.56
N LYS A 86 -10.10 12.38 8.68
CA LYS A 86 -9.01 13.29 9.10
C LYS A 86 -7.81 12.54 9.67
N SER A 87 -8.01 11.32 10.16
CA SER A 87 -6.97 10.51 10.79
C SER A 87 -7.10 9.05 10.35
N PHE A 88 -6.03 8.49 9.84
CA PHE A 88 -5.95 7.08 9.42
C PHE A 88 -4.50 6.62 9.25
N ILE A 89 -4.33 5.32 9.18
CA ILE A 89 -3.05 4.68 8.82
C ILE A 89 -3.27 3.92 7.53
N VAL A 90 -2.38 4.06 6.57
CA VAL A 90 -2.40 3.31 5.32
C VAL A 90 -1.04 2.67 5.05
N ILE A 91 -1.05 1.41 4.61
CA ILE A 91 0.17 0.66 4.31
C ILE A 91 0.24 0.30 2.82
N GLY A 92 1.37 0.64 2.19
CA GLY A 92 1.65 0.34 0.79
C GLY A 92 0.83 1.18 -0.20
N ARG A 93 0.65 0.67 -1.42
CA ARG A 93 -0.15 1.31 -2.50
C ARG A 93 0.33 2.71 -2.89
N ALA A 94 1.65 2.94 -2.83
CA ALA A 94 2.22 4.26 -3.10
C ALA A 94 1.62 5.40 -2.25
N SER A 95 1.13 5.08 -1.05
CA SER A 95 0.51 6.06 -0.15
C SER A 95 1.48 7.17 0.25
N ASN A 96 2.77 6.86 0.38
CA ASN A 96 3.81 7.86 0.62
C ASN A 96 3.90 8.88 -0.52
N GLU A 97 3.72 8.45 -1.77
CA GLU A 97 3.71 9.32 -2.94
C GLU A 97 2.38 10.11 -3.04
N ALA A 98 1.26 9.44 -2.80
CA ALA A 98 -0.06 10.07 -2.83
C ALA A 98 -0.17 11.28 -1.88
N PHE A 99 0.50 11.22 -0.75
CA PHE A 99 0.48 12.26 0.28
C PHE A 99 1.79 13.05 0.39
N LYS A 100 2.66 13.02 -0.63
CA LYS A 100 3.99 13.65 -0.58
C LYS A 100 3.96 15.15 -0.29
N ASP A 101 2.98 15.86 -0.80
CA ASP A 101 2.85 17.32 -0.67
C ASP A 101 2.22 17.76 0.67
N ARG A 102 1.74 16.81 1.47
CA ARG A 102 1.11 17.10 2.76
C ARG A 102 2.14 17.16 3.88
N LYS A 103 2.08 18.22 4.68
CA LYS A 103 2.96 18.40 5.84
C LYS A 103 2.47 17.73 7.11
N ASP A 104 1.19 17.36 7.16
CA ASP A 104 0.52 16.72 8.31
C ASP A 104 0.57 15.18 8.27
N VAL A 105 1.45 14.61 7.47
CA VAL A 105 1.61 13.16 7.28
C VAL A 105 2.91 12.68 7.90
N ILE A 106 2.80 11.66 8.73
CA ILE A 106 3.94 10.90 9.25
C ILE A 106 4.25 9.77 8.25
N ARG A 107 5.45 9.77 7.71
CA ARG A 107 5.91 8.75 6.77
C ARG A 107 6.87 7.80 7.46
N LEU A 108 6.49 6.53 7.54
CA LEU A 108 7.30 5.48 8.11
C LEU A 108 7.77 4.53 7.01
N PHE A 109 9.01 4.09 7.10
CA PHE A 109 9.53 3.00 6.31
C PHE A 109 10.12 1.93 7.23
N ILE A 110 9.63 0.69 7.10
CA ILE A 110 10.05 -0.43 7.94
C ILE A 110 10.98 -1.32 7.12
N SER A 111 12.21 -1.44 7.57
CA SER A 111 13.24 -2.31 7.00
C SER A 111 13.71 -3.34 8.04
N GLY A 112 14.36 -4.37 7.57
CA GLY A 112 14.93 -5.40 8.44
C GLY A 112 15.99 -6.22 7.71
N ASP A 113 16.81 -6.98 8.45
CA ASP A 113 17.79 -7.84 7.83
C ASP A 113 17.15 -8.93 6.97
N LYS A 114 17.81 -9.28 5.87
CA LYS A 114 17.29 -10.22 4.88
C LYS A 114 16.94 -11.57 5.50
N LYS A 115 17.79 -12.11 6.37
CA LYS A 115 17.60 -13.43 6.97
C LYS A 115 16.34 -13.50 7.81
N SER A 116 16.11 -12.49 8.65
CA SER A 116 14.90 -12.40 9.48
C SER A 116 13.63 -12.27 8.61
N ARG A 117 13.69 -11.50 7.54
CA ARG A 117 12.58 -11.32 6.60
C ARG A 117 12.23 -12.62 5.88
N VAL A 118 13.24 -13.30 5.33
CA VAL A 118 13.08 -14.62 4.66
C VAL A 118 12.48 -15.63 5.61
N ASN A 119 13.03 -15.77 6.83
CA ASN A 119 12.51 -16.68 7.84
C ASN A 119 11.03 -16.39 8.19
N TYR A 120 10.67 -15.13 8.28
CA TYR A 120 9.28 -14.75 8.53
C TYR A 120 8.35 -15.16 7.37
N ILE A 121 8.74 -14.89 6.13
CA ILE A 121 7.98 -15.26 4.94
C ILE A 121 7.82 -16.78 4.82
N GLN A 122 8.90 -17.54 5.03
CA GLN A 122 8.85 -19.01 5.05
C GLN A 122 7.81 -19.52 6.04
N LYS A 123 7.83 -19.03 7.28
CA LYS A 123 6.89 -19.45 8.32
C LYS A 123 5.47 -19.02 8.01
N LYS A 124 5.28 -17.82 7.49
CA LYS A 124 3.96 -17.27 7.18
C LYS A 124 3.25 -17.99 6.04
N HIS A 125 3.99 -18.36 5.00
CA HIS A 125 3.43 -18.94 3.77
C HIS A 125 3.72 -20.43 3.61
N GLY A 126 4.52 -21.04 4.48
CA GLY A 126 4.89 -22.46 4.39
C GLY A 126 5.69 -22.80 3.12
N ILE A 127 6.53 -21.89 2.66
CA ILE A 127 7.32 -22.02 1.42
C ILE A 127 8.80 -22.23 1.70
N SER A 128 9.52 -22.72 0.69
CA SER A 128 10.98 -22.91 0.78
C SER A 128 11.72 -21.56 0.85
N GLU A 129 12.94 -21.59 1.39
CA GLU A 129 13.82 -20.41 1.50
C GLU A 129 14.00 -19.71 0.15
N ARG A 130 14.33 -20.49 -0.91
CA ARG A 130 14.49 -19.97 -2.27
C ARG A 130 13.25 -19.24 -2.80
N LYS A 131 12.03 -19.72 -2.47
CA LYS A 131 10.79 -19.03 -2.84
C LYS A 131 10.60 -17.77 -2.01
N ALA A 132 10.88 -17.82 -0.71
CA ALA A 132 10.77 -16.68 0.17
C ALA A 132 11.75 -15.54 -0.17
N GLU A 133 12.94 -15.86 -0.71
CA GLU A 133 13.91 -14.87 -1.17
C GLU A 133 13.46 -14.12 -2.44
N ASN A 134 12.60 -14.74 -3.24
CA ASN A 134 12.10 -14.16 -4.50
C ASN A 134 10.81 -13.36 -4.34
N GLU A 135 10.22 -13.32 -3.15
CA GLU A 135 9.07 -12.47 -2.83
C GLU A 135 9.50 -11.06 -2.38
#